data_d6f46198aedfd3842361ff543f7cdadc
#
_entry.id   d6f46198aedfd3842361ff543f7cdadc
#
_cell.length_a   1.000
_cell.length_b   1.000
_cell.length_c   1.000
_cell.angle_alpha   90.00
_cell.angle_beta   90.00
_cell.angle_gamma   90.00
#
_symmetry.space_group_name_H-M   'P 1'
#
loop_
_entity.id
_entity.type
_entity.pdbx_description
1 polymer ?
#
loop_
_entity_poly.entity_id
_entity_poly.type
_entity_poly.pdbx_seq_one_letter_code
_entity_poly.pdbx_strand_id
1 'polypeptide(L)'
;IRQTVVIDLELPVDCRAAAVRDRVEDTLDYKTVAKRVLAFVEESQFQLVETLAERIAQLILGEFAVEWVRVSVNKPGAIRGSRDVGVAIERTRDDVR
;
A
#
# COMPACT_ATOMS: atom_id res chain seq x y z
N ILE A 1 6.70 -17.39 -13.22
CA ILE A 1 5.49 -17.89 -12.55
C ILE A 1 4.78 -16.72 -11.91
N ARG A 2 3.52 -16.53 -12.27
CA ARG A 2 2.70 -15.51 -11.65
C ARG A 2 2.18 -16.01 -10.32
N GLN A 3 2.26 -15.15 -9.33
CA GLN A 3 1.71 -15.43 -8.00
C GLN A 3 0.70 -14.34 -7.65
N THR A 4 -0.39 -14.76 -7.02
CA THR A 4 -1.37 -13.83 -6.51
C THR A 4 -0.90 -13.29 -5.16
N VAL A 5 -0.95 -11.98 -5.01
CA VAL A 5 -0.75 -11.32 -3.72
C VAL A 5 -1.95 -10.46 -3.41
N VAL A 6 -2.27 -10.35 -2.13
CA VAL A 6 -3.31 -9.43 -1.65
C VAL A 6 -2.62 -8.29 -0.91
N ILE A 7 -2.91 -7.07 -1.32
CA ILE A 7 -2.30 -5.87 -0.75
C ILE A 7 -3.37 -5.03 -0.09
N ASP A 8 -3.18 -4.74 1.18
CA ASP A 8 -4.05 -3.83 1.93
C ASP A 8 -3.26 -2.61 2.34
N LEU A 9 -3.86 -1.44 2.21
CA LEU A 9 -3.23 -0.17 2.53
C LEU A 9 -4.07 0.59 3.54
N GLU A 10 -3.42 1.21 4.52
CA GLU A 10 -4.03 2.19 5.41
C GLU A 10 -3.25 3.49 5.29
N LEU A 11 -3.97 4.58 5.12
CA LEU A 11 -3.40 5.90 4.88
C LEU A 11 -4.16 6.92 5.72
N PRO A 12 -3.48 7.96 6.22
CA PRO A 12 -4.19 9.04 6.91
C PRO A 12 -4.94 9.91 5.91
N VAL A 13 -6.15 10.31 6.27
CA VAL A 13 -6.93 11.28 5.50
C VAL A 13 -7.53 12.30 6.46
N ASP A 14 -7.66 13.53 5.99
CA ASP A 14 -8.33 14.57 6.76
C ASP A 14 -9.83 14.52 6.47
N CYS A 15 -10.53 13.72 7.25
CA CYS A 15 -11.96 13.53 7.08
C CYS A 15 -12.75 14.82 7.33
N ARG A 16 -12.27 15.69 8.19
CA ARG A 16 -12.95 16.97 8.48
C ARG A 16 -12.91 17.87 7.26
N ALA A 17 -11.74 18.01 6.63
CA ALA A 17 -11.60 18.81 5.43
C ALA A 17 -12.46 18.26 4.29
N ALA A 18 -12.43 16.95 4.09
CA ALA A 18 -13.22 16.28 3.06
C ALA A 18 -14.73 16.49 3.28
N ALA A 19 -15.18 16.42 4.53
CA ALA A 19 -16.59 16.49 4.87
C ALA A 19 -17.22 17.90 4.68
N VAL A 20 -16.40 18.94 4.63
CA VAL A 20 -16.90 20.31 4.47
C VAL A 20 -17.65 20.47 3.14
N ARG A 21 -17.10 19.95 2.04
CA ARG A 21 -17.66 20.11 0.71
C ARG A 21 -18.09 18.81 0.05
N ASP A 22 -17.76 17.68 0.67
CA ASP A 22 -18.04 16.33 0.14
C ASP A 22 -17.52 16.16 -1.29
N ARG A 23 -16.26 16.58 -1.52
CA ARG A 23 -15.62 16.51 -2.85
C ARG A 23 -14.32 15.74 -2.77
N VAL A 24 -14.06 14.96 -3.83
CA VAL A 24 -12.83 14.18 -3.97
C VAL A 24 -11.60 15.09 -3.95
N GLU A 25 -11.70 16.31 -4.50
CA GLU A 25 -10.60 17.27 -4.56
C GLU A 25 -10.12 17.69 -3.17
N ASP A 26 -10.96 17.55 -2.15
CA ASP A 26 -10.66 17.97 -0.80
C ASP A 26 -10.03 16.87 0.07
N THR A 27 -9.75 15.72 -0.52
CA THR A 27 -9.17 14.59 0.20
C THR A 27 -8.14 13.85 -0.67
N LEU A 28 -7.46 12.89 -0.07
CA LEU A 28 -6.59 12.00 -0.81
C LEU A 28 -7.44 11.07 -1.67
N ASP A 29 -7.16 11.02 -2.96
CA ASP A 29 -7.84 10.11 -3.87
C ASP A 29 -7.21 8.72 -3.77
N TYR A 30 -7.77 7.89 -2.91
CA TYR A 30 -7.24 6.55 -2.69
C TYR A 30 -7.37 5.64 -3.91
N LYS A 31 -8.23 5.95 -4.88
CA LYS A 31 -8.27 5.21 -6.14
C LYS A 31 -7.00 5.44 -6.95
N THR A 32 -6.52 6.68 -6.98
CA THR A 32 -5.26 7.01 -7.65
C THR A 32 -4.10 6.28 -6.99
N VAL A 33 -4.07 6.24 -5.66
CA VAL A 33 -3.04 5.50 -4.92
C VAL A 33 -3.10 4.01 -5.29
N ALA A 34 -4.28 3.42 -5.25
CA ALA A 34 -4.46 2.00 -5.56
C ALA A 34 -4.02 1.67 -6.99
N LYS A 35 -4.40 2.48 -7.97
CA LYS A 35 -3.98 2.28 -9.37
C LYS A 35 -2.47 2.35 -9.52
N ARG A 36 -1.84 3.31 -8.84
CA ARG A 36 -0.39 3.47 -8.90
C ARG A 36 0.33 2.27 -8.31
N VAL A 37 -0.14 1.78 -7.17
CA VAL A 37 0.43 0.59 -6.52
C VAL A 37 0.27 -0.64 -7.40
N LEU A 38 -0.91 -0.85 -7.98
CA LEU A 38 -1.15 -1.98 -8.87
C LEU A 38 -0.23 -1.97 -10.08
N ALA A 39 -0.07 -0.79 -10.73
CA ALA A 39 0.84 -0.65 -11.87
C ALA A 39 2.28 -0.98 -11.47
N PHE A 40 2.71 -0.51 -10.31
CA PHE A 40 4.04 -0.80 -9.80
C PHE A 40 4.24 -2.29 -9.56
N VAL A 41 3.28 -2.94 -8.92
CA VAL A 41 3.36 -4.37 -8.62
C VAL A 41 3.39 -5.21 -9.89
N GLU A 42 2.57 -4.87 -10.88
CA GLU A 42 2.50 -5.59 -12.15
C GLU A 42 3.82 -5.55 -12.92
N GLU A 43 4.57 -4.46 -12.79
CA GLU A 43 5.86 -4.29 -13.45
C GLU A 43 7.02 -4.85 -12.63
N SER A 44 6.76 -5.30 -11.40
CA SER A 44 7.79 -5.67 -10.44
C SER A 44 8.05 -7.16 -10.44
N GLN A 45 9.28 -7.52 -10.08
CA GLN A 45 9.68 -8.91 -9.86
C GLN A 45 10.35 -8.98 -8.50
N PHE A 46 9.64 -9.49 -7.51
CA PHE A 46 10.17 -9.62 -6.16
C PHE A 46 10.13 -11.07 -5.71
N GLN A 47 11.16 -11.47 -5.00
CA GLN A 47 11.23 -12.82 -4.42
C GLN A 47 10.57 -12.86 -3.04
N LEU A 48 10.57 -11.73 -2.33
CA LEU A 48 10.09 -11.64 -0.96
C LEU A 48 8.94 -10.66 -0.83
N VAL A 49 7.89 -11.05 -0.08
CA VAL A 49 6.79 -10.13 0.24
C VAL A 49 7.29 -8.97 1.10
N GLU A 50 8.32 -9.18 1.90
CA GLU A 50 8.96 -8.14 2.70
C GLU A 50 9.53 -7.02 1.82
N THR A 51 10.22 -7.40 0.75
CA THR A 51 10.74 -6.42 -0.22
C THR A 51 9.62 -5.65 -0.89
N LEU A 52 8.59 -6.36 -1.31
CA LEU A 52 7.43 -5.73 -1.96
C LEU A 52 6.75 -4.73 -1.02
N ALA A 53 6.52 -5.12 0.23
CA ALA A 53 5.90 -4.23 1.22
C ALA A 53 6.72 -2.95 1.43
N GLU A 54 8.04 -3.07 1.59
CA GLU A 54 8.92 -1.90 1.75
C GLU A 54 8.89 -0.99 0.52
N ARG A 55 8.93 -1.57 -0.67
CA ARG A 55 8.92 -0.78 -1.92
C ARG A 55 7.59 -0.07 -2.13
N ILE A 56 6.49 -0.70 -1.78
CA ILE A 56 5.17 -0.05 -1.84
C ILE A 56 5.12 1.12 -0.86
N ALA A 57 5.60 0.95 0.35
CA ALA A 57 5.63 2.04 1.33
C ALA A 57 6.47 3.22 0.84
N GLN A 58 7.65 2.95 0.29
CA GLN A 58 8.52 3.98 -0.28
C GLN A 58 7.83 4.72 -1.43
N LEU A 59 7.15 3.98 -2.31
CA LEU A 59 6.42 4.56 -3.43
C LEU A 59 5.35 5.55 -2.96
N ILE A 60 4.53 5.10 -2.01
CA ILE A 60 3.42 5.92 -1.51
C ILE A 60 3.93 7.17 -0.79
N LEU A 61 4.89 7.01 0.09
CA LEU A 61 5.44 8.14 0.85
C LEU A 61 6.22 9.11 -0.04
N GLY A 62 6.80 8.62 -1.14
CA GLY A 62 7.53 9.44 -2.08
C GLY A 62 6.67 10.18 -3.08
N GLU A 63 5.54 9.61 -3.48
CA GLU A 63 4.70 10.18 -4.55
C GLU A 63 3.42 10.86 -4.05
N PHE A 64 3.01 10.60 -2.84
CA PHE A 64 1.78 11.15 -2.28
C PHE A 64 2.04 11.94 -1.00
N ALA A 65 1.21 12.94 -0.75
CA ALA A 65 1.37 13.82 0.40
C ALA A 65 0.73 13.21 1.65
N VAL A 66 1.29 12.11 2.13
CA VAL A 66 0.83 11.44 3.34
C VAL A 66 1.99 11.30 4.33
N GLU A 67 1.68 11.35 5.62
CA GLU A 67 2.69 11.31 6.67
C GLU A 67 3.11 9.89 7.03
N TRP A 68 2.21 8.93 6.85
CA TRP A 68 2.51 7.54 7.14
C TRP A 68 1.66 6.63 6.25
N VAL A 69 2.08 5.38 6.16
CA VAL A 69 1.34 4.33 5.45
C VAL A 69 1.54 3.00 6.16
N ARG A 70 0.49 2.23 6.24
CA ARG A 70 0.56 0.83 6.66
C ARG A 70 0.28 -0.04 5.44
N VAL A 71 1.19 -0.97 5.17
CA VAL A 71 1.13 -1.86 4.01
C VAL A 71 1.11 -3.30 4.50
N SER A 72 0.12 -4.06 4.05
CA SER A 72 0.07 -5.51 4.26
C SER A 72 0.17 -6.20 2.92
N VAL A 73 1.04 -7.18 2.81
CA VAL A 73 1.20 -8.01 1.61
C VAL A 73 1.07 -9.46 2.02
N ASN A 74 0.11 -10.15 1.45
CA ASN A 74 -0.19 -11.54 1.78
C ASN A 74 -0.15 -12.42 0.55
N LYS A 75 0.33 -13.64 0.70
CA LYS A 75 0.29 -14.70 -0.32
C LYS A 75 -0.73 -15.74 0.11
N PRO A 76 -1.94 -15.76 -0.48
CA PRO A 76 -2.92 -16.77 -0.14
C PRO A 76 -2.42 -18.17 -0.52
N GLY A 77 -2.60 -19.14 0.39
CA GLY A 77 -2.24 -20.52 0.12
C GLY A 77 -0.75 -20.82 0.03
N ALA A 78 0.13 -19.91 0.48
CA ALA A 78 1.57 -20.11 0.41
C ALA A 78 2.05 -21.27 1.27
N ILE A 79 1.36 -21.55 2.37
CA ILE A 79 1.68 -22.67 3.26
C ILE A 79 0.44 -23.56 3.36
N ARG A 80 0.65 -24.85 3.12
CA ARG A 80 -0.42 -25.84 3.22
C ARG A 80 -1.01 -25.84 4.62
N GLY A 81 -2.34 -25.76 4.72
CA GLY A 81 -3.04 -25.74 5.99
C GLY A 81 -3.24 -24.35 6.57
N SER A 82 -2.65 -23.31 5.99
CA SER A 82 -2.91 -21.93 6.39
C SER A 82 -3.72 -21.19 5.33
N ARG A 83 -4.40 -20.13 5.75
CA ARG A 83 -5.19 -19.30 4.82
C ARG A 83 -4.29 -18.46 3.94
N ASP A 84 -3.37 -17.77 4.57
CA ASP A 84 -2.39 -16.94 3.88
C ASP A 84 -1.19 -16.70 4.79
N VAL A 85 -0.12 -16.24 4.18
CA VAL A 85 1.10 -15.84 4.88
C VAL A 85 1.52 -14.50 4.31
N GLY A 86 1.90 -13.58 5.17
CA GLY A 86 2.33 -12.28 4.71
C GLY A 86 2.97 -11.44 5.78
N VAL A 87 3.17 -10.18 5.47
CA VAL A 87 3.78 -9.20 6.35
C VAL A 87 2.93 -7.94 6.38
N ALA A 88 2.99 -7.23 7.50
CA ALA A 88 2.41 -5.90 7.62
C ALA A 88 3.48 -4.98 8.18
N ILE A 89 3.67 -3.83 7.55
CA ILE A 89 4.62 -2.83 7.99
C ILE A 89 3.94 -1.47 8.08
N GLU A 90 4.48 -0.61 8.93
CA GLU A 90 4.05 0.77 9.03
C GLU A 90 5.28 1.65 8.88
N ARG A 91 5.19 2.65 8.00
CA ARG A 91 6.33 3.53 7.71
C ARG A 91 5.88 4.98 7.68
N THR A 92 6.80 5.85 8.08
CA THR A 92 6.62 7.31 8.02
C THR A 92 7.60 7.89 7.00
N ARG A 93 7.46 9.19 6.73
CA ARG A 93 8.41 9.87 5.83
C ARG A 93 9.86 9.77 6.30
N ASP A 94 10.08 9.72 7.61
CA ASP A 94 11.44 9.59 8.14
C ASP A 94 12.07 8.25 7.82
N ASP A 95 11.26 7.22 7.64
CA ASP A 95 11.73 5.87 7.34
C ASP A 95 12.22 5.70 5.90
N VAL A 96 11.89 6.63 5.00
CA VAL A 96 12.18 6.51 3.55
C VAL A 96 13.14 7.58 3.04
N ARG A 97 13.79 8.29 3.91
CA ARG A 97 14.80 9.30 3.54
C ARG A 97 16.05 8.68 2.94
#